data_857f4df8b646fabff5a870d234332b8e
#
_entry.id   857f4df8b646fabff5a870d234332b8e
#
_cell.length_a   1.000
_cell.length_b   1.000
_cell.length_c   1.000
_cell.angle_alpha   90.00
_cell.angle_beta   90.00
_cell.angle_gamma   90.00
#
_symmetry.space_group_name_H-M   'P 1'
#
loop_
_entity.id
_entity.type
_entity.pdbx_description
1 polymer ?
#
loop_
_entity_poly.entity_id
_entity_poly.type
_entity_poly.pdbx_seq_one_letter_code
_entity_poly.pdbx_strand_id
1 'polypeptide(L)'
;TELFEARSPSDPATVSEIDGIVEMGARKRGSQEVIIRSKDGTDEKKYLISLSKHILVQSNDFVKAGQPLSDGTIPAQDILNILGPYAVQSYLVNEIQEVYRLQGVKINDKHIEVIVSTMMQKVEITDPGDTMYLEGDKVDRFEVNQQNDELIGKFVVRNPGGSELKKGTILDRREVREINNQLIKEDKAELEVLEAKPAISKPILLGITRAALSTESWLSAASFQETTKVLTQASIEAKRDHL
;
A
#
# COMPACT_ATOMS: atom_id res chain seq x y z
N THR A 1 20.30 -8.03 5.78
CA THR A 1 20.04 -6.58 5.92
C THR A 1 19.14 -6.09 4.81
N GLU A 2 19.35 -6.45 3.55
CA GLU A 2 18.56 -5.97 2.40
C GLU A 2 17.06 -6.30 2.51
N LEU A 3 16.70 -7.51 2.95
CA LEU A 3 15.31 -7.93 3.14
C LEU A 3 14.60 -7.10 4.22
N PHE A 4 15.26 -6.86 5.36
CA PHE A 4 14.68 -6.04 6.43
C PHE A 4 14.59 -4.56 6.07
N GLU A 5 15.46 -4.06 5.20
CA GLU A 5 15.39 -2.69 4.70
C GLU A 5 14.49 -2.54 3.47
N ALA A 6 13.88 -3.64 3.01
CA ALA A 6 13.04 -3.68 1.81
C ALA A 6 13.71 -3.00 0.60
N ARG A 7 15.04 -3.17 0.45
CA ARG A 7 15.79 -2.61 -0.66
C ARG A 7 15.55 -3.43 -1.92
N SER A 8 15.49 -2.75 -3.05
CA SER A 8 15.47 -3.44 -4.33
C SER A 8 16.79 -4.19 -4.51
N PRO A 9 16.75 -5.47 -4.92
CA PRO A 9 17.95 -6.25 -5.18
C PRO A 9 18.78 -5.60 -6.30
N SER A 10 20.10 -5.84 -6.29
CA SER A 10 21.02 -5.35 -7.33
C SER A 10 20.71 -5.96 -8.69
N ASP A 11 20.22 -7.18 -8.71
CA ASP A 11 19.81 -7.90 -9.92
C ASP A 11 18.37 -8.42 -9.77
N PRO A 12 17.36 -7.54 -10.02
CA PRO A 12 15.96 -7.91 -9.84
C PRO A 12 15.48 -8.86 -10.96
N ALA A 13 14.79 -9.92 -10.60
CA ALA A 13 14.07 -10.75 -11.55
C ALA A 13 12.89 -9.99 -12.15
N THR A 14 12.61 -10.22 -13.43
CA THR A 14 11.32 -9.78 -14.02
C THR A 14 10.26 -10.79 -13.67
N VAL A 15 9.12 -10.33 -13.16
CA VAL A 15 8.03 -11.18 -12.65
C VAL A 15 6.77 -10.92 -13.48
N SER A 16 5.99 -11.97 -13.73
CA SER A 16 4.69 -11.82 -14.40
C SER A 16 3.67 -11.13 -13.49
N GLU A 17 2.99 -10.12 -14.00
CA GLU A 17 1.89 -9.44 -13.29
C GLU A 17 0.55 -10.15 -13.48
N ILE A 18 0.39 -10.94 -14.53
CA ILE A 18 -0.87 -11.61 -14.91
C ILE A 18 -0.66 -13.10 -15.15
N ASP A 19 -1.73 -13.86 -15.04
CA ASP A 19 -1.78 -15.26 -15.48
C ASP A 19 -1.94 -15.30 -16.99
N GLY A 20 -1.12 -16.10 -17.67
CA GLY A 20 -1.26 -16.16 -19.12
C GLY A 20 -0.26 -17.08 -19.83
N ILE A 21 -0.34 -17.04 -21.14
CA ILE A 21 0.54 -17.78 -22.04
C ILE A 21 1.65 -16.85 -22.50
N VAL A 22 2.87 -17.34 -22.44
CA VAL A 22 4.07 -16.62 -22.87
C VAL A 22 4.22 -16.66 -24.38
N GLU A 23 4.46 -15.51 -24.98
CA GLU A 23 4.82 -15.35 -26.38
C GLU A 23 6.15 -14.57 -26.47
N MET A 24 7.11 -15.10 -27.23
CA MET A 24 8.38 -14.41 -27.45
C MET A 24 8.22 -13.38 -28.55
N GLY A 25 8.38 -12.11 -28.19
CA GLY A 25 8.35 -10.99 -29.13
C GLY A 25 9.69 -10.72 -29.80
N ALA A 26 9.81 -9.56 -30.41
CA ALA A 26 11.00 -9.16 -31.15
C ALA A 26 12.18 -8.80 -30.23
N ARG A 27 13.40 -9.07 -30.67
CA ARG A 27 14.62 -8.57 -30.00
C ARG A 27 14.82 -7.10 -30.34
N LYS A 28 14.88 -6.25 -29.32
CA LYS A 28 15.08 -4.79 -29.46
C LYS A 28 16.30 -4.33 -28.66
N ARG A 29 17.29 -3.75 -29.33
CA ARG A 29 18.45 -3.05 -28.73
C ARG A 29 19.04 -3.74 -27.47
N GLY A 30 19.32 -5.03 -27.54
CA GLY A 30 19.95 -5.75 -26.41
C GLY A 30 18.95 -6.30 -25.38
N SER A 31 17.66 -6.26 -25.65
CA SER A 31 16.62 -6.85 -24.82
C SER A 31 15.71 -7.77 -25.64
N GLN A 32 15.22 -8.82 -25.01
CA GLN A 32 14.19 -9.72 -25.53
C GLN A 32 12.84 -9.24 -25.02
N GLU A 33 11.89 -9.05 -25.92
CA GLU A 33 10.50 -8.79 -25.56
C GLU A 33 9.80 -10.12 -25.21
N VAL A 34 9.15 -10.16 -24.06
CA VAL A 34 8.32 -11.29 -23.61
C VAL A 34 6.91 -10.75 -23.41
N ILE A 35 5.95 -11.35 -24.07
CA ILE A 35 4.54 -10.95 -24.03
C ILE A 35 3.77 -12.02 -23.30
N ILE A 36 2.94 -11.63 -22.35
CA ILE A 36 2.06 -12.54 -21.64
C ILE A 36 0.62 -12.15 -21.98
N ARG A 37 -0.14 -13.10 -22.49
CA ARG A 37 -1.56 -12.95 -22.80
C ARG A 37 -2.40 -13.80 -21.89
N SER A 38 -3.41 -13.18 -21.29
CA SER A 38 -4.42 -13.90 -20.51
C SER A 38 -5.15 -14.90 -21.40
N LYS A 39 -5.61 -16.02 -20.82
CA LYS A 39 -6.41 -17.03 -21.53
C LYS A 39 -7.66 -16.43 -22.18
N ASP A 40 -8.24 -15.41 -21.57
CA ASP A 40 -9.45 -14.74 -22.05
C ASP A 40 -9.17 -13.70 -23.15
N GLY A 41 -7.89 -13.44 -23.46
CA GLY A 41 -7.45 -12.48 -24.48
C GLY A 41 -7.73 -11.01 -24.13
N THR A 42 -8.20 -10.72 -22.90
CA THR A 42 -8.56 -9.36 -22.46
C THR A 42 -7.35 -8.54 -22.06
N ASP A 43 -6.35 -9.19 -21.43
CA ASP A 43 -5.17 -8.53 -20.92
C ASP A 43 -3.89 -9.02 -21.59
N GLU A 44 -3.05 -8.05 -21.96
CA GLU A 44 -1.73 -8.29 -22.55
C GLU A 44 -0.71 -7.43 -21.82
N LYS A 45 0.37 -8.05 -21.31
CA LYS A 45 1.50 -7.36 -20.69
C LYS A 45 2.79 -7.68 -21.44
N LYS A 46 3.61 -6.64 -21.67
CA LYS A 46 4.89 -6.72 -22.40
C LYS A 46 6.02 -6.41 -21.45
N TYR A 47 6.99 -7.31 -21.40
CA TYR A 47 8.20 -7.20 -20.58
C TYR A 47 9.43 -7.14 -21.49
N LEU A 48 10.36 -6.24 -21.17
CA LEU A 48 11.65 -6.14 -21.84
C LEU A 48 12.73 -6.70 -20.91
N ILE A 49 13.22 -7.89 -21.21
CA ILE A 49 14.24 -8.58 -20.44
C ILE A 49 15.59 -8.40 -21.13
N SER A 50 16.60 -7.91 -20.40
CA SER A 50 17.96 -7.78 -20.93
C SER A 50 18.51 -9.13 -21.38
N LEU A 51 19.22 -9.16 -22.49
CA LEU A 51 19.91 -10.38 -22.97
C LEU A 51 21.05 -10.85 -22.06
N SER A 52 21.47 -10.02 -21.08
CA SER A 52 22.40 -10.43 -20.04
C SER A 52 21.78 -11.36 -19.00
N LYS A 53 20.45 -11.42 -18.91
CA LYS A 53 19.70 -12.28 -17.99
C LYS A 53 19.24 -13.55 -18.68
N HIS A 54 19.27 -14.63 -17.94
CA HIS A 54 18.71 -15.89 -18.44
C HIS A 54 17.18 -15.84 -18.35
N ILE A 55 16.50 -16.14 -19.46
CA ILE A 55 15.04 -16.23 -19.53
C ILE A 55 14.64 -17.63 -19.13
N LEU A 56 13.77 -17.75 -18.12
CA LEU A 56 13.34 -19.02 -17.52
C LEU A 56 12.15 -19.65 -18.21
N VAL A 57 11.49 -18.92 -19.12
CA VAL A 57 10.26 -19.33 -19.78
C VAL A 57 10.44 -19.49 -21.29
N GLN A 58 9.63 -20.33 -21.89
CA GLN A 58 9.62 -20.56 -23.34
C GLN A 58 8.29 -20.11 -23.95
N SER A 59 8.28 -20.00 -25.28
CA SER A 59 7.04 -19.69 -26.02
C SER A 59 6.01 -20.79 -25.80
N ASN A 60 4.77 -20.40 -25.56
CA ASN A 60 3.61 -21.23 -25.19
C ASN A 60 3.61 -21.81 -23.78
N ASP A 61 4.56 -21.45 -22.92
CA ASP A 61 4.47 -21.80 -21.50
C ASP A 61 3.33 -21.03 -20.83
N PHE A 62 2.67 -21.70 -19.89
CA PHE A 62 1.70 -21.04 -19.02
C PHE A 62 2.39 -20.54 -17.76
N VAL A 63 2.29 -19.26 -17.48
CA VAL A 63 2.84 -18.62 -16.28
C VAL A 63 1.71 -18.08 -15.40
N LYS A 64 1.95 -18.12 -14.09
CA LYS A 64 1.06 -17.50 -13.10
C LYS A 64 1.57 -16.14 -12.70
N ALA A 65 0.68 -15.27 -12.24
CA ALA A 65 1.05 -14.01 -11.61
C ALA A 65 2.04 -14.26 -10.45
N GLY A 66 3.10 -13.47 -10.37
CA GLY A 66 4.17 -13.66 -9.40
C GLY A 66 5.27 -14.65 -9.81
N GLN A 67 5.14 -15.34 -10.94
CA GLN A 67 6.18 -16.26 -11.42
C GLN A 67 7.34 -15.49 -12.09
N PRO A 68 8.62 -15.82 -11.76
CA PRO A 68 9.76 -15.17 -12.38
C PRO A 68 9.90 -15.58 -13.86
N LEU A 69 10.12 -14.59 -14.71
CA LEU A 69 10.37 -14.76 -16.15
C LEU A 69 11.87 -14.77 -16.47
N SER A 70 12.68 -14.18 -15.60
CA SER A 70 14.13 -14.12 -15.74
C SER A 70 14.81 -14.49 -14.44
N ASP A 71 16.09 -14.86 -14.54
CA ASP A 71 16.99 -14.99 -13.41
C ASP A 71 17.05 -13.71 -12.58
N GLY A 72 17.34 -13.86 -11.29
CA GLY A 72 17.51 -12.77 -10.32
C GLY A 72 16.68 -12.98 -9.06
N THR A 73 16.82 -12.06 -8.13
CA THR A 73 16.02 -12.07 -6.89
C THR A 73 14.70 -11.33 -7.11
N ILE A 74 13.60 -11.91 -6.69
CA ILE A 74 12.28 -11.30 -6.84
C ILE A 74 12.20 -10.12 -5.85
N PRO A 75 11.90 -8.88 -6.32
CA PRO A 75 11.71 -7.74 -5.42
C PRO A 75 10.48 -7.95 -4.54
N ALA A 76 10.62 -7.78 -3.22
CA ALA A 76 9.49 -7.94 -2.29
C ALA A 76 8.33 -6.98 -2.60
N GLN A 77 8.63 -5.81 -3.14
CA GLN A 77 7.64 -4.83 -3.56
C GLN A 77 6.77 -5.34 -4.73
N ASP A 78 7.34 -6.08 -5.67
CA ASP A 78 6.60 -6.67 -6.80
C ASP A 78 5.68 -7.79 -6.30
N ILE A 79 6.16 -8.61 -5.36
CA ILE A 79 5.32 -9.62 -4.70
C ILE A 79 4.12 -8.96 -4.00
N LEU A 80 4.34 -7.84 -3.29
CA LEU A 80 3.28 -7.09 -2.64
C LEU A 80 2.24 -6.58 -3.63
N ASN A 81 2.69 -6.01 -4.74
CA ASN A 81 1.81 -5.43 -5.76
C ASN A 81 1.01 -6.47 -6.53
N ILE A 82 1.60 -7.66 -6.77
CA ILE A 82 1.01 -8.71 -7.62
C ILE A 82 0.21 -9.72 -6.80
N LEU A 83 0.82 -10.24 -5.73
CA LEU A 83 0.26 -11.34 -4.94
C LEU A 83 -0.37 -10.89 -3.61
N GLY A 84 -0.15 -9.63 -3.22
CA GLY A 84 -0.71 -9.05 -2.02
C GLY A 84 0.11 -9.28 -0.73
N PRO A 85 -0.40 -8.75 0.41
CA PRO A 85 0.35 -8.68 1.65
C PRO A 85 0.71 -10.04 2.26
N TYR A 86 -0.18 -11.03 2.18
CA TYR A 86 0.09 -12.35 2.75
C TYR A 86 1.23 -13.09 2.05
N ALA A 87 1.31 -12.97 0.73
CA ALA A 87 2.36 -13.60 -0.06
C ALA A 87 3.74 -13.00 0.27
N VAL A 88 3.82 -11.68 0.41
CA VAL A 88 5.06 -11.00 0.80
C VAL A 88 5.50 -11.35 2.21
N GLN A 89 4.57 -11.48 3.16
CA GLN A 89 4.89 -11.92 4.52
C GLN A 89 5.53 -13.32 4.52
N SER A 90 4.89 -14.27 3.87
CA SER A 90 5.40 -15.63 3.74
C SER A 90 6.76 -15.66 3.03
N TYR A 91 6.92 -14.90 1.97
CA TYR A 91 8.18 -14.78 1.23
C TYR A 91 9.31 -14.26 2.13
N LEU A 92 9.10 -13.13 2.81
CA LEU A 92 10.12 -12.52 3.67
C LEU A 92 10.50 -13.44 4.83
N VAL A 93 9.53 -14.09 5.48
CA VAL A 93 9.83 -15.03 6.58
C VAL A 93 10.67 -16.19 6.08
N ASN A 94 10.32 -16.80 4.93
CA ASN A 94 11.04 -17.93 4.37
C ASN A 94 12.48 -17.54 3.96
N GLU A 95 12.66 -16.43 3.25
CA GLU A 95 13.98 -15.96 2.81
C GLU A 95 14.90 -15.65 3.99
N ILE A 96 14.37 -14.98 5.02
CA ILE A 96 15.14 -14.65 6.23
C ILE A 96 15.51 -15.94 6.98
N GLN A 97 14.58 -16.88 7.15
CA GLN A 97 14.82 -18.15 7.80
C GLN A 97 15.83 -19.01 7.05
N GLU A 98 15.80 -18.99 5.72
CA GLU A 98 16.78 -19.72 4.92
C GLU A 98 18.21 -19.22 5.19
N VAL A 99 18.42 -17.91 5.24
CA VAL A 99 19.71 -17.32 5.58
C VAL A 99 20.19 -17.76 6.97
N TYR A 100 19.32 -17.77 7.97
CA TYR A 100 19.67 -18.23 9.31
C TYR A 100 19.94 -19.72 9.38
N ARG A 101 19.16 -20.55 8.67
CA ARG A 101 19.38 -22.01 8.58
C ARG A 101 20.71 -22.35 7.94
N LEU A 102 21.10 -21.65 6.89
CA LEU A 102 22.41 -21.81 6.23
C LEU A 102 23.58 -21.53 7.20
N GLN A 103 23.38 -20.66 8.19
CA GLN A 103 24.36 -20.36 9.23
C GLN A 103 24.23 -21.27 10.47
N GLY A 104 23.35 -22.27 10.45
CA GLY A 104 23.11 -23.18 11.56
C GLY A 104 22.36 -22.59 12.74
N VAL A 105 21.76 -21.40 12.58
CA VAL A 105 20.99 -20.73 13.63
C VAL A 105 19.52 -21.10 13.52
N LYS A 106 18.93 -21.53 14.63
CA LYS A 106 17.50 -21.85 14.73
C LYS A 106 16.77 -20.69 15.43
N ILE A 107 15.91 -20.02 14.72
CA ILE A 107 15.05 -18.93 15.22
C ILE A 107 13.59 -19.33 14.98
N ASN A 108 12.71 -19.00 15.92
CA ASN A 108 11.28 -19.21 15.74
C ASN A 108 10.73 -18.17 14.77
N ASP A 109 9.88 -18.62 13.84
CA ASP A 109 9.27 -17.78 12.80
C ASP A 109 8.54 -16.56 13.38
N LYS A 110 7.93 -16.70 14.56
CA LYS A 110 7.20 -15.62 15.23
C LYS A 110 8.02 -14.35 15.46
N HIS A 111 9.33 -14.47 15.71
CA HIS A 111 10.19 -13.30 15.90
C HIS A 111 10.36 -12.51 14.61
N ILE A 112 10.42 -13.20 13.48
CA ILE A 112 10.52 -12.57 12.17
C ILE A 112 9.15 -12.03 11.73
N GLU A 113 8.09 -12.79 11.97
CA GLU A 113 6.71 -12.39 11.66
C GLU A 113 6.32 -11.07 12.33
N VAL A 114 6.68 -10.85 13.59
CA VAL A 114 6.44 -9.58 14.30
C VAL A 114 7.13 -8.42 13.59
N ILE A 115 8.39 -8.60 13.19
CA ILE A 115 9.15 -7.55 12.48
C ILE A 115 8.50 -7.26 11.12
N VAL A 116 8.17 -8.30 10.35
CA VAL A 116 7.53 -8.16 9.04
C VAL A 116 6.16 -7.51 9.16
N SER A 117 5.39 -7.83 10.20
CA SER A 117 4.10 -7.19 10.50
C SER A 117 4.26 -5.67 10.69
N THR A 118 5.27 -5.25 11.46
CA THR A 118 5.57 -3.82 11.66
C THR A 118 5.97 -3.12 10.36
N MET A 119 6.73 -3.80 9.48
CA MET A 119 7.11 -3.27 8.16
C MET A 119 5.92 -3.03 7.22
N MET A 120 4.80 -3.71 7.44
CA MET A 120 3.59 -3.66 6.61
C MET A 120 2.40 -2.98 7.29
N GLN A 121 2.63 -2.29 8.38
CA GLN A 121 1.59 -1.63 9.16
C GLN A 121 0.99 -0.41 8.43
N LYS A 122 1.82 0.29 7.66
CA LYS A 122 1.42 1.52 6.97
C LYS A 122 0.86 1.24 5.58
N VAL A 123 -0.05 2.12 5.17
CA VAL A 123 -0.63 2.17 3.83
C VAL A 123 -0.42 3.55 3.21
N GLU A 124 -0.38 3.62 1.91
CA GLU A 124 -0.31 4.88 1.15
C GLU A 124 -1.70 5.21 0.61
N ILE A 125 -2.14 6.43 0.83
CA ILE A 125 -3.43 6.91 0.34
C ILE A 125 -3.31 7.21 -1.15
N THR A 126 -4.12 6.53 -1.96
CA THR A 126 -4.18 6.75 -3.42
C THR A 126 -5.31 7.69 -3.82
N ASP A 127 -6.45 7.62 -3.13
CA ASP A 127 -7.57 8.56 -3.28
C ASP A 127 -8.08 8.90 -1.87
N PRO A 128 -7.97 10.15 -1.43
CA PRO A 128 -8.42 10.54 -0.10
C PRO A 128 -9.94 10.54 0.06
N GLY A 129 -10.71 10.52 -1.03
CA GLY A 129 -12.15 10.62 -0.95
C GLY A 129 -12.62 11.88 -0.21
N ASP A 130 -13.51 11.71 0.76
CA ASP A 130 -14.00 12.79 1.62
C ASP A 130 -13.37 12.74 3.04
N THR A 131 -12.21 12.06 3.19
CA THR A 131 -11.42 12.03 4.44
C THR A 131 -10.50 13.24 4.57
N MET A 132 -9.85 13.37 5.75
CA MET A 132 -8.87 14.44 5.98
C MET A 132 -7.48 14.16 5.40
N TYR A 133 -7.25 12.98 4.82
CA TYR A 133 -5.96 12.60 4.26
C TYR A 133 -5.64 13.34 2.96
N LEU A 134 -4.36 13.36 2.62
CA LEU A 134 -3.86 13.81 1.33
C LEU A 134 -3.40 12.61 0.49
N GLU A 135 -3.42 12.78 -0.82
CA GLU A 135 -2.86 11.79 -1.74
C GLU A 135 -1.35 11.62 -1.49
N GLY A 136 -0.90 10.37 -1.33
CA GLY A 136 0.48 10.02 -1.02
C GLY A 136 0.82 9.99 0.48
N ASP A 137 -0.12 10.29 1.38
CA ASP A 137 0.09 10.15 2.82
C ASP A 137 0.32 8.69 3.20
N LYS A 138 1.25 8.47 4.16
CA LYS A 138 1.58 7.16 4.72
C LYS A 138 1.02 7.06 6.12
N VAL A 139 -0.13 6.42 6.23
CA VAL A 139 -0.92 6.35 7.45
C VAL A 139 -0.99 4.92 7.95
N ASP A 140 -1.31 4.72 9.23
CA ASP A 140 -1.57 3.41 9.79
C ASP A 140 -2.83 2.79 9.16
N ARG A 141 -2.74 1.51 8.78
CA ARG A 141 -3.85 0.79 8.16
C ARG A 141 -5.10 0.76 9.05
N PHE A 142 -4.88 0.63 10.36
CA PHE A 142 -5.99 0.59 11.32
C PHE A 142 -6.71 1.92 11.38
N GLU A 143 -5.96 3.02 11.42
CA GLU A 143 -6.49 4.40 11.45
C GLU A 143 -7.32 4.71 10.19
N VAL A 144 -6.81 4.34 9.00
CA VAL A 144 -7.56 4.52 7.75
C VAL A 144 -8.86 3.71 7.76
N ASN A 145 -8.81 2.46 8.22
CA ASN A 145 -10.03 1.64 8.31
C ASN A 145 -11.03 2.24 9.29
N GLN A 146 -10.59 2.70 10.45
CA GLN A 146 -11.45 3.35 11.43
C GLN A 146 -12.13 4.59 10.86
N GLN A 147 -11.39 5.46 10.18
CA GLN A 147 -11.96 6.65 9.54
C GLN A 147 -12.93 6.29 8.41
N ASN A 148 -12.61 5.28 7.62
CA ASN A 148 -13.52 4.80 6.59
C ASN A 148 -14.82 4.23 7.18
N ASP A 149 -14.72 3.47 8.27
CA ASP A 149 -15.89 2.93 8.97
C ASP A 149 -16.77 4.06 9.56
N GLU A 150 -16.17 5.14 10.04
CA GLU A 150 -16.88 6.32 10.52
C GLU A 150 -17.63 7.07 9.42
N LEU A 151 -17.20 6.96 8.16
CA LEU A 151 -17.84 7.60 7.00
C LEU A 151 -19.00 6.77 6.43
N ILE A 152 -19.09 5.49 6.78
CA ILE A 152 -20.16 4.62 6.28
C ILE A 152 -21.53 5.17 6.68
N GLY A 153 -22.39 5.40 5.68
CA GLY A 153 -23.74 5.91 5.89
C GLY A 153 -23.85 7.40 6.21
N LYS A 154 -22.74 8.15 6.13
CA LYS A 154 -22.72 9.60 6.23
C LYS A 154 -22.80 10.26 4.85
N PHE A 155 -23.14 11.53 4.86
CA PHE A 155 -23.35 12.35 3.66
C PHE A 155 -22.51 13.60 3.72
N VAL A 156 -21.96 14.00 2.57
CA VAL A 156 -21.20 15.23 2.41
C VAL A 156 -22.04 16.28 1.71
N VAL A 157 -22.08 17.46 2.29
CA VAL A 157 -22.80 18.64 1.73
C VAL A 157 -22.05 19.12 0.50
N ARG A 158 -22.69 19.03 -0.67
CA ARG A 158 -22.18 19.58 -1.94
C ARG A 158 -22.66 21.00 -2.18
N ASN A 159 -23.93 21.24 -1.87
CA ASN A 159 -24.50 22.58 -1.92
C ASN A 159 -25.26 22.83 -0.62
N PRO A 160 -24.90 23.86 0.16
CA PRO A 160 -25.53 24.15 1.44
C PRO A 160 -26.95 24.71 1.33
N GLY A 161 -27.45 25.01 0.12
CA GLY A 161 -28.76 25.59 -0.07
C GLY A 161 -28.96 26.84 0.76
N GLY A 162 -30.04 26.88 1.54
CA GLY A 162 -30.37 27.98 2.46
C GLY A 162 -29.78 27.85 3.86
N SER A 163 -28.89 26.85 4.12
CA SER A 163 -28.28 26.61 5.42
C SER A 163 -26.98 27.40 5.63
N GLU A 164 -26.56 27.57 6.88
CA GLU A 164 -25.27 28.18 7.24
C GLU A 164 -24.08 27.19 7.15
N LEU A 165 -24.30 25.97 6.68
CA LEU A 165 -23.29 24.93 6.61
C LEU A 165 -22.26 25.24 5.51
N LYS A 166 -21.06 24.73 5.71
CA LYS A 166 -20.00 24.83 4.69
C LYS A 166 -20.07 23.62 3.75
N LYS A 167 -19.70 23.85 2.49
CA LYS A 167 -19.47 22.76 1.53
C LYS A 167 -18.39 21.83 2.07
N GLY A 168 -18.64 20.51 2.00
CA GLY A 168 -17.72 19.49 2.54
C GLY A 168 -18.03 19.09 3.99
N THR A 169 -19.04 19.65 4.64
CA THR A 169 -19.48 19.20 5.97
C THR A 169 -20.05 17.80 5.88
N ILE A 170 -19.65 16.92 6.79
CA ILE A 170 -20.12 15.54 6.88
C ILE A 170 -21.27 15.49 7.89
N LEU A 171 -22.37 14.89 7.49
CA LEU A 171 -23.62 14.81 8.27
C LEU A 171 -24.15 13.38 8.29
N ASP A 172 -24.81 13.03 9.38
CA ASP A 172 -25.59 11.80 9.47
C ASP A 172 -26.94 11.93 8.72
N ARG A 173 -27.49 10.81 8.32
CA ARG A 173 -28.79 10.77 7.61
C ARG A 173 -29.92 11.44 8.39
N ARG A 174 -29.86 11.42 9.72
CA ARG A 174 -30.85 12.07 10.60
C ARG A 174 -30.70 13.59 10.54
N GLU A 175 -29.46 14.08 10.66
CA GLU A 175 -29.12 15.51 10.60
C GLU A 175 -29.54 16.13 9.27
N VAL A 176 -29.26 15.44 8.15
CA VAL A 176 -29.69 15.88 6.82
C VAL A 176 -31.21 16.05 6.74
N ARG A 177 -31.99 15.10 7.30
CA ARG A 177 -33.45 15.18 7.32
C ARG A 177 -33.94 16.31 8.21
N GLU A 178 -33.36 16.50 9.39
CA GLU A 178 -33.74 17.56 10.32
C GLU A 178 -33.51 18.94 9.73
N ILE A 179 -32.32 19.13 9.13
CA ILE A 179 -31.98 20.40 8.50
C ILE A 179 -32.86 20.69 7.27
N ASN A 180 -33.10 19.69 6.41
CA ASN A 180 -33.98 19.86 5.27
C ASN A 180 -35.42 20.19 5.70
N ASN A 181 -35.93 19.55 6.76
CA ASN A 181 -37.23 19.85 7.32
C ASN A 181 -37.32 21.30 7.87
N GLN A 182 -36.22 21.82 8.42
CA GLN A 182 -36.14 23.21 8.86
C GLN A 182 -36.12 24.19 7.68
N LEU A 183 -35.32 23.89 6.67
CA LEU A 183 -35.20 24.72 5.46
C LEU A 183 -36.51 24.81 4.69
N ILE A 184 -37.26 23.69 4.59
CA ILE A 184 -38.57 23.66 3.96
C ILE A 184 -39.59 24.56 4.75
N LYS A 185 -39.53 24.54 6.09
CA LYS A 185 -40.40 25.41 6.92
C LYS A 185 -40.09 26.90 6.75
N GLU A 186 -38.83 27.23 6.44
CA GLU A 186 -38.34 28.58 6.22
C GLU A 186 -38.43 29.03 4.75
N ASP A 187 -39.01 28.20 3.87
CA ASP A 187 -39.13 28.43 2.43
C ASP A 187 -37.74 28.68 1.74
N LYS A 188 -36.72 27.97 2.24
CA LYS A 188 -35.33 28.01 1.72
C LYS A 188 -35.02 26.76 0.90
N ALA A 189 -33.99 26.86 0.04
CA ALA A 189 -33.50 25.75 -0.76
C ALA A 189 -32.92 24.61 0.12
N GLU A 190 -33.28 23.38 -0.20
CA GLU A 190 -32.80 22.18 0.51
C GLU A 190 -31.29 21.96 0.31
N LEU A 191 -30.70 21.13 1.20
CA LEU A 191 -29.34 20.67 1.09
C LEU A 191 -29.20 19.69 -0.07
N GLU A 192 -28.20 19.88 -0.92
CA GLU A 192 -27.73 18.84 -1.84
C GLU A 192 -26.59 18.06 -1.19
N VAL A 193 -26.80 16.79 -0.91
CA VAL A 193 -25.82 15.92 -0.29
C VAL A 193 -25.51 14.74 -1.19
N LEU A 194 -24.27 14.26 -1.11
CA LEU A 194 -23.82 13.00 -1.72
C LEU A 194 -23.35 12.07 -0.61
N GLU A 195 -23.42 10.78 -0.87
CA GLU A 195 -22.84 9.78 0.03
C GLU A 195 -21.34 9.99 0.17
N ALA A 196 -20.83 9.98 1.40
CA ALA A 196 -19.43 10.19 1.68
C ALA A 196 -18.58 9.06 1.09
N LYS A 197 -17.51 9.42 0.40
CA LYS A 197 -16.57 8.47 -0.21
C LYS A 197 -15.44 8.14 0.75
N PRO A 198 -15.21 6.85 1.06
CA PRO A 198 -14.07 6.44 1.88
C PRO A 198 -12.75 6.65 1.13
N ALA A 199 -11.65 6.74 1.89
CA ALA A 199 -10.31 6.78 1.31
C ALA A 199 -9.94 5.42 0.72
N ILE A 200 -9.30 5.44 -0.44
CA ILE A 200 -8.69 4.27 -1.07
C ILE A 200 -7.20 4.27 -0.75
N SER A 201 -6.71 3.17 -0.22
CA SER A 201 -5.32 3.02 0.18
C SER A 201 -4.69 1.78 -0.45
N LYS A 202 -3.37 1.83 -0.64
CA LYS A 202 -2.55 0.74 -1.13
C LYS A 202 -1.59 0.30 -0.03
N PRO A 203 -1.45 -1.02 0.25
CA PRO A 203 -0.46 -1.49 1.21
C PRO A 203 0.96 -1.19 0.70
N ILE A 204 1.84 -0.77 1.61
CA ILE A 204 3.24 -0.50 1.32
C ILE A 204 4.13 -1.36 2.22
N LEU A 205 5.33 -1.67 1.72
CA LEU A 205 6.37 -2.32 2.49
C LEU A 205 7.43 -1.28 2.85
N LEU A 206 7.56 -0.99 4.14
CA LEU A 206 8.60 -0.10 4.66
C LEU A 206 9.79 -0.92 5.15
N GLY A 207 11.02 -0.44 4.91
CA GLY A 207 12.19 -0.98 5.60
C GLY A 207 12.08 -0.77 7.10
N ILE A 208 12.72 -1.66 7.90
CA ILE A 208 12.62 -1.65 9.36
C ILE A 208 13.00 -0.31 9.97
N THR A 209 14.02 0.36 9.44
CA THR A 209 14.45 1.68 9.91
C THR A 209 13.35 2.73 9.72
N ARG A 210 12.72 2.77 8.55
CA ARG A 210 11.62 3.70 8.28
C ARG A 210 10.37 3.35 9.09
N ALA A 211 10.06 2.06 9.23
CA ALA A 211 8.93 1.60 10.02
C ALA A 211 9.09 2.00 11.49
N ALA A 212 10.27 1.78 12.07
CA ALA A 212 10.56 2.14 13.46
C ALA A 212 10.53 3.66 13.71
N LEU A 213 10.94 4.49 12.74
CA LEU A 213 10.91 5.95 12.86
C LEU A 213 9.53 6.57 12.58
N SER A 214 8.64 5.83 11.93
CA SER A 214 7.28 6.29 11.57
C SER A 214 6.21 5.85 12.56
N THR A 215 6.57 5.39 13.74
CA THR A 215 5.65 5.04 14.82
C THR A 215 4.99 6.29 15.41
N GLU A 216 3.82 6.15 16.02
CA GLU A 216 3.12 7.26 16.68
C GLU A 216 3.88 7.79 17.88
N SER A 217 4.57 6.91 18.62
CA SER A 217 5.43 7.27 19.73
C SER A 217 6.76 7.82 19.24
N TRP A 218 6.96 9.13 19.39
CA TRP A 218 8.25 9.76 19.10
C TRP A 218 9.35 9.32 20.08
N LEU A 219 8.97 8.91 21.30
CA LEU A 219 9.92 8.39 22.29
C LEU A 219 10.50 7.04 21.83
N SER A 220 9.64 6.16 21.29
CA SER A 220 10.08 4.90 20.70
C SER A 220 10.99 5.13 19.49
N ALA A 221 10.64 6.04 18.61
CA ALA A 221 11.45 6.40 17.44
C ALA A 221 12.81 6.98 17.85
N ALA A 222 12.84 7.88 18.85
CA ALA A 222 14.07 8.48 19.38
C ALA A 222 14.99 7.44 20.05
N SER A 223 14.44 6.39 20.66
CA SER A 223 15.24 5.34 21.29
C SER A 223 15.88 4.39 20.29
N PHE A 224 15.35 4.31 19.06
CA PHE A 224 15.90 3.45 18.02
C PHE A 224 17.10 4.10 17.29
N GLN A 225 16.90 5.22 16.64
CA GLN A 225 17.94 5.97 15.89
C GLN A 225 17.57 7.45 15.75
N GLU A 226 18.52 8.28 15.31
CA GLU A 226 18.32 9.71 15.01
C GLU A 226 17.72 10.51 16.19
N THR A 227 18.10 10.18 17.40
CA THR A 227 17.55 10.73 18.65
C THR A 227 17.43 12.26 18.63
N THR A 228 18.47 12.96 18.24
CA THR A 228 18.48 14.43 18.20
C THR A 228 17.46 14.99 17.23
N LYS A 229 17.34 14.40 16.03
CA LYS A 229 16.40 14.84 14.99
C LYS A 229 14.95 14.63 15.43
N VAL A 230 14.65 13.44 15.96
CA VAL A 230 13.30 13.07 16.42
C VAL A 230 12.88 13.97 17.60
N LEU A 231 13.75 14.18 18.59
CA LEU A 231 13.47 15.04 19.73
C LEU A 231 13.27 16.51 19.32
N THR A 232 14.09 17.00 18.39
CA THR A 232 13.95 18.36 17.88
C THR A 232 12.61 18.53 17.14
N GLN A 233 12.25 17.57 16.29
CA GLN A 233 10.97 17.61 15.57
C GLN A 233 9.78 17.54 16.52
N ALA A 234 9.80 16.63 17.49
CA ALA A 234 8.74 16.51 18.49
C ALA A 234 8.59 17.78 19.35
N SER A 235 9.72 18.44 19.67
CA SER A 235 9.73 19.73 20.39
C SER A 235 9.11 20.87 19.55
N ILE A 236 9.46 20.95 18.28
CA ILE A 236 8.94 21.99 17.37
C ILE A 236 7.41 21.81 17.18
N GLU A 237 6.97 20.57 16.99
CA GLU A 237 5.57 20.24 16.77
C GLU A 237 4.74 20.15 18.07
N ALA A 238 5.38 20.29 19.23
CA ALA A 238 4.76 20.12 20.56
C ALA A 238 3.95 18.81 20.67
N LYS A 239 4.47 17.72 20.09
CA LYS A 239 3.81 16.41 20.10
C LYS A 239 3.74 15.84 21.51
N ARG A 240 2.58 15.27 21.85
CA ARG A 240 2.43 14.41 23.02
C ARG A 240 2.77 12.97 22.62
N ASP A 241 3.41 12.24 23.54
CA ASP A 241 3.61 10.79 23.38
C ASP A 241 2.44 10.03 23.99
N HIS A 242 2.05 8.93 23.36
CA HIS A 242 0.94 8.08 23.78
C HIS A 242 1.42 6.69 24.25
N LEU A 243 2.67 6.61 24.73
CA LEU A 243 3.21 5.40 25.36
C LEU A 243 2.51 5.12 26.69
#